data_ddcc7b5b367048c660276e763d444a0a
#
_entry.id   ddcc7b5b367048c660276e763d444a0a
#
_cell.length_a   1.000
_cell.length_b   1.000
_cell.length_c   1.000
_cell.angle_alpha   90.00
_cell.angle_beta   90.00
_cell.angle_gamma   90.00
#
_symmetry.space_group_name_H-M   'P 1'
#
loop_
_entity.id
_entity.type
_entity.pdbx_description
1 polymer ?
#
loop_
_entity_poly.entity_id
_entity_poly.type
_entity_poly.pdbx_seq_one_letter_code
_entity_poly.pdbx_strand_id
1 'polypeptide(L)'
;YNYDNIESQKNYPGKIYEDAAASQYLAGAAYHNYGGNREELLNIHQAYPEKELLFTETSIGTWNSGRDLSKRLMEDMEEVALGTINNWCKGVIVWNLMLDNDRGPNREGGCQTCYGAVDINNSDYKTIIRNSHYYIIAHLSSVVKPGAVRIATTGYTDNGITCSAFENTDGTYAFVLINNNEKSKKI
;
A
#
# COMPACT_ATOMS: atom_id res chain seq x y z
N TYR A 1 7.28 -10.66 2.32
CA TYR A 1 8.38 -10.70 1.35
C TYR A 1 8.54 -9.36 0.65
N ASN A 2 9.77 -8.96 0.30
CA ASN A 2 9.95 -7.84 -0.64
C ASN A 2 9.63 -8.28 -2.07
N TYR A 3 9.36 -7.35 -2.96
CA TYR A 3 9.02 -7.66 -4.34
C TYR A 3 10.12 -8.43 -5.08
N ASP A 4 11.40 -8.10 -4.84
CA ASP A 4 12.55 -8.80 -5.43
C ASP A 4 12.66 -10.29 -5.07
N ASN A 5 11.87 -10.76 -4.12
CA ASN A 5 11.77 -12.19 -3.82
C ASN A 5 10.87 -12.97 -4.79
N ILE A 6 10.17 -12.28 -5.68
CA ILE A 6 9.31 -12.90 -6.69
C ILE A 6 10.16 -13.34 -7.90
N GLU A 7 11.00 -12.46 -8.43
CA GLU A 7 11.83 -12.72 -9.61
C GLU A 7 13.07 -13.57 -9.34
N SER A 8 13.62 -13.48 -8.12
CA SER A 8 14.87 -14.15 -7.81
C SER A 8 14.67 -15.67 -7.65
N GLN A 9 15.77 -16.42 -7.76
CA GLN A 9 15.82 -17.86 -7.37
C GLN A 9 15.34 -18.10 -5.91
N LYS A 10 15.09 -17.02 -5.18
CA LYS A 10 14.54 -17.00 -3.83
C LYS A 10 13.01 -16.88 -3.81
N ASN A 11 12.32 -17.07 -4.90
CA ASN A 11 10.84 -16.98 -4.95
C ASN A 11 10.20 -17.91 -3.89
N TYR A 12 10.21 -17.46 -2.64
CA TYR A 12 9.68 -18.25 -1.52
C TYR A 12 8.19 -18.55 -1.66
N PRO A 13 7.33 -17.56 -2.01
CA PRO A 13 5.93 -17.86 -2.21
C PRO A 13 5.70 -18.90 -3.31
N GLY A 14 6.33 -18.73 -4.48
CA GLY A 14 6.19 -19.66 -5.59
C GLY A 14 6.64 -21.08 -5.23
N LYS A 15 7.78 -21.24 -4.57
CA LYS A 15 8.26 -22.57 -4.13
C LYS A 15 7.28 -23.27 -3.20
N ILE A 16 6.57 -22.51 -2.34
CA ILE A 16 5.56 -23.11 -1.46
C ILE A 16 4.29 -23.44 -2.25
N TYR A 17 3.93 -22.58 -3.22
CA TYR A 17 2.75 -22.82 -4.07
C TYR A 17 2.92 -24.03 -4.98
N GLU A 18 4.14 -24.32 -5.44
CA GLU A 18 4.47 -25.49 -6.26
C GLU A 18 4.42 -26.81 -5.45
N ASP A 19 4.56 -26.76 -4.14
CA ASP A 19 4.37 -27.92 -3.27
C ASP A 19 2.88 -28.09 -2.94
N ALA A 20 2.23 -29.04 -3.59
CA ALA A 20 0.80 -29.28 -3.40
C ALA A 20 0.41 -29.62 -1.95
N ALA A 21 1.30 -30.24 -1.17
CA ALA A 21 1.06 -30.58 0.23
C ALA A 21 1.09 -29.32 1.13
N ALA A 22 1.94 -28.34 0.81
CA ALA A 22 2.05 -27.08 1.53
C ALA A 22 1.04 -26.05 1.03
N SER A 23 0.86 -25.92 -0.28
CA SER A 23 0.05 -24.90 -0.95
C SER A 23 -1.40 -24.88 -0.48
N GLN A 24 -1.99 -26.03 -0.16
CA GLN A 24 -3.37 -26.14 0.31
C GLN A 24 -3.65 -25.40 1.62
N TYR A 25 -2.61 -25.12 2.42
CA TYR A 25 -2.73 -24.41 3.70
C TYR A 25 -2.48 -22.90 3.58
N LEU A 26 -2.18 -22.40 2.39
CA LEU A 26 -1.88 -21.00 2.16
C LEU A 26 -2.93 -20.34 1.27
N ALA A 27 -3.61 -19.33 1.79
CA ALA A 27 -4.49 -18.47 0.98
C ALA A 27 -3.68 -17.58 0.03
N GLY A 28 -2.49 -17.14 0.45
CA GLY A 28 -1.65 -16.25 -0.34
C GLY A 28 -0.40 -15.80 0.40
N ALA A 29 0.17 -14.68 -0.02
CA ALA A 29 1.37 -14.12 0.60
C ALA A 29 1.27 -12.60 0.79
N ALA A 30 2.07 -12.09 1.72
CA ALA A 30 2.18 -10.68 2.06
C ALA A 30 3.51 -10.10 1.54
N TYR A 31 3.44 -8.90 0.98
CA TYR A 31 4.55 -8.23 0.31
C TYR A 31 4.85 -6.86 0.89
N HIS A 32 6.11 -6.46 0.74
CA HIS A 32 6.68 -5.17 1.14
C HIS A 32 7.45 -4.56 -0.03
N ASN A 33 7.66 -3.25 -0.03
CA ASN A 33 8.35 -2.53 -1.09
C ASN A 33 9.81 -2.11 -0.78
N TYR A 34 10.47 -2.84 0.10
CA TYR A 34 11.87 -2.53 0.44
C TYR A 34 12.90 -3.04 -0.58
N GLY A 35 12.46 -3.78 -1.59
CA GLY A 35 13.29 -4.25 -2.72
C GLY A 35 12.43 -4.72 -3.87
N GLY A 36 12.91 -4.54 -5.12
CA GLY A 36 12.17 -4.80 -6.33
C GLY A 36 11.17 -3.69 -6.68
N ASN A 37 10.21 -3.99 -7.54
CA ASN A 37 9.15 -3.06 -7.90
C ASN A 37 7.77 -3.73 -7.86
N ARG A 38 6.70 -2.91 -7.84
CA ARG A 38 5.32 -3.38 -7.66
C ARG A 38 4.78 -4.20 -8.84
N GLU A 39 5.36 -4.07 -10.01
CA GLU A 39 4.96 -4.84 -11.20
C GLU A 39 5.20 -6.33 -11.01
N GLU A 40 6.12 -6.71 -10.11
CA GLU A 40 6.36 -8.09 -9.73
C GLU A 40 5.13 -8.76 -9.08
N LEU A 41 4.25 -7.98 -8.44
CA LEU A 41 2.97 -8.46 -7.93
C LEU A 41 2.07 -9.00 -9.06
N LEU A 42 2.12 -8.37 -10.24
CA LEU A 42 1.38 -8.85 -11.41
C LEU A 42 1.91 -10.20 -11.88
N ASN A 43 3.23 -10.38 -11.87
CA ASN A 43 3.87 -11.63 -12.29
C ASN A 43 3.44 -12.80 -11.39
N ILE A 44 3.46 -12.60 -10.08
CA ILE A 44 3.04 -13.65 -9.13
C ILE A 44 1.53 -13.94 -9.24
N HIS A 45 0.69 -12.91 -9.44
CA HIS A 45 -0.74 -13.10 -9.67
C HIS A 45 -1.02 -13.88 -10.96
N GLN A 46 -0.30 -13.60 -12.03
CA GLN A 46 -0.44 -14.33 -13.29
C GLN A 46 -0.02 -15.81 -13.18
N ALA A 47 1.03 -16.07 -12.39
CA ALA A 47 1.50 -17.44 -12.17
C ALA A 47 0.59 -18.26 -11.23
N TYR A 48 -0.03 -17.60 -10.25
CA TYR A 48 -0.88 -18.23 -9.23
C TYR A 48 -2.14 -17.39 -8.97
N PRO A 49 -3.08 -17.34 -9.93
CA PRO A 49 -4.24 -16.43 -9.87
C PRO A 49 -5.23 -16.73 -8.74
N GLU A 50 -5.18 -17.95 -8.20
CA GLU A 50 -5.99 -18.36 -7.05
C GLU A 50 -5.41 -17.91 -5.70
N LYS A 51 -4.15 -17.45 -5.67
CA LYS A 51 -3.47 -17.02 -4.45
C LYS A 51 -3.67 -15.54 -4.19
N GLU A 52 -3.98 -15.21 -2.95
CA GLU A 52 -4.22 -13.83 -2.53
C GLU A 52 -2.91 -13.06 -2.33
N LEU A 53 -2.93 -11.77 -2.66
CA LEU A 53 -1.84 -10.85 -2.39
C LEU A 53 -2.30 -9.81 -1.38
N LEU A 54 -1.44 -9.55 -0.39
CA LEU A 54 -1.60 -8.45 0.56
C LEU A 54 -0.33 -7.60 0.53
N PHE A 55 -0.48 -6.30 0.64
CA PHE A 55 0.62 -5.41 0.94
C PHE A 55 0.58 -5.10 2.43
N THR A 56 1.62 -5.47 3.18
CA THR A 56 1.54 -5.47 4.64
C THR A 56 2.54 -4.60 5.35
N GLU A 57 3.49 -4.00 4.63
CA GLU A 57 4.43 -3.08 5.25
C GLU A 57 5.12 -2.16 4.26
N THR A 58 5.15 -0.89 4.60
CA THR A 58 6.08 0.14 4.15
C THR A 58 6.22 1.16 5.26
N SER A 59 7.35 1.86 5.33
CA SER A 59 7.64 2.82 6.38
C SER A 59 7.90 4.22 5.83
N ILE A 60 7.52 5.23 6.58
CA ILE A 60 7.97 6.61 6.43
C ILE A 60 8.78 7.02 7.64
N GLY A 61 9.68 7.98 7.47
CA GLY A 61 10.55 8.39 8.58
C GLY A 61 11.35 9.64 8.26
N THR A 62 12.47 9.80 8.93
CA THR A 62 13.36 10.97 8.77
C THR A 62 14.06 11.03 7.41
N TRP A 63 13.84 10.06 6.55
CA TRP A 63 14.38 9.97 5.19
C TRP A 63 13.32 10.33 4.13
N ASN A 64 13.78 10.59 2.88
CA ASN A 64 12.92 10.81 1.70
C ASN A 64 11.78 11.81 1.93
N SER A 65 12.08 12.92 2.60
CA SER A 65 11.07 13.95 2.90
C SER A 65 9.83 13.45 3.65
N GLY A 66 10.01 12.52 4.59
CA GLY A 66 8.94 11.73 5.22
C GLY A 66 7.77 12.50 5.85
N ARG A 67 7.92 13.81 6.14
CA ARG A 67 6.83 14.70 6.61
C ARG A 67 6.40 15.73 5.57
N ASP A 68 7.02 15.78 4.41
CA ASP A 68 6.61 16.66 3.31
C ASP A 68 5.43 16.03 2.55
N LEU A 69 4.23 16.38 2.96
CA LEU A 69 3.00 15.85 2.35
C LEU A 69 2.91 16.16 0.86
N SER A 70 3.50 17.26 0.37
CA SER A 70 3.46 17.60 -1.06
C SER A 70 4.20 16.59 -1.94
N LYS A 71 5.19 15.92 -1.37
CA LYS A 71 5.98 14.90 -2.05
C LYS A 71 5.53 13.48 -1.66
N ARG A 72 5.51 13.21 -0.36
CA ARG A 72 5.23 11.86 0.15
C ARG A 72 3.82 11.37 -0.15
N LEU A 73 2.81 12.24 -0.06
CA LEU A 73 1.43 11.80 -0.28
C LEU A 73 1.24 11.27 -1.71
N MET A 74 1.77 11.98 -2.71
CA MET A 74 1.66 11.56 -4.10
C MET A 74 2.43 10.26 -4.36
N GLU A 75 3.66 10.17 -3.87
CA GLU A 75 4.49 8.98 -4.00
C GLU A 75 3.83 7.78 -3.30
N ASP A 76 3.37 7.94 -2.07
CA ASP A 76 2.74 6.86 -1.31
C ASP A 76 1.37 6.46 -1.91
N MET A 77 0.61 7.41 -2.46
CA MET A 77 -0.62 7.09 -3.20
C MET A 77 -0.34 6.27 -4.45
N GLU A 78 0.68 6.65 -5.23
CA GLU A 78 1.02 5.98 -6.48
C GLU A 78 1.69 4.62 -6.25
N GLU A 79 2.69 4.56 -5.37
CA GLU A 79 3.50 3.36 -5.18
C GLU A 79 2.86 2.36 -4.22
N VAL A 80 2.20 2.85 -3.17
CA VAL A 80 1.68 2.01 -2.10
C VAL A 80 0.19 1.78 -2.27
N ALA A 81 -0.63 2.83 -2.21
CA ALA A 81 -2.08 2.67 -2.19
C ALA A 81 -2.61 2.13 -3.52
N LEU A 82 -2.61 2.94 -4.57
CA LEU A 82 -3.15 2.54 -5.88
C LEU A 82 -2.25 1.55 -6.60
N GLY A 83 -0.92 1.70 -6.45
CA GLY A 83 0.04 0.83 -7.11
C GLY A 83 -0.09 -0.64 -6.71
N THR A 84 -0.25 -0.93 -5.42
CA THR A 84 -0.42 -2.31 -4.96
C THR A 84 -1.81 -2.86 -5.29
N ILE A 85 -2.86 -2.06 -5.13
CA ILE A 85 -4.24 -2.47 -5.44
C ILE A 85 -4.40 -2.74 -6.94
N ASN A 86 -3.83 -1.89 -7.81
CA ASN A 86 -3.88 -2.11 -9.24
C ASN A 86 -3.08 -3.35 -9.68
N ASN A 87 -2.13 -3.80 -8.84
CA ASN A 87 -1.39 -5.05 -9.00
C ASN A 87 -1.91 -6.17 -8.07
N TRP A 88 -3.23 -6.22 -7.86
CA TRP A 88 -3.97 -7.33 -7.26
C TRP A 88 -3.85 -7.51 -5.75
N CYS A 89 -3.23 -6.60 -5.02
CA CYS A 89 -3.31 -6.65 -3.56
C CYS A 89 -4.74 -6.37 -3.08
N LYS A 90 -5.25 -7.22 -2.19
CA LYS A 90 -6.59 -7.11 -1.59
C LYS A 90 -6.63 -6.18 -0.38
N GLY A 91 -5.48 -5.78 0.13
CA GLY A 91 -5.38 -4.90 1.28
C GLY A 91 -4.03 -4.21 1.35
N VAL A 92 -4.01 -3.06 2.01
CA VAL A 92 -2.83 -2.23 2.23
C VAL A 92 -2.69 -1.96 3.72
N ILE A 93 -1.56 -2.38 4.28
CA ILE A 93 -1.19 -2.11 5.67
C ILE A 93 0.16 -1.40 5.66
N VAL A 94 0.29 -0.37 6.49
CA VAL A 94 1.51 0.42 6.59
C VAL A 94 2.14 0.31 7.98
N TRP A 95 3.44 0.50 8.08
CA TRP A 95 4.18 0.62 9.32
C TRP A 95 4.22 2.09 9.73
N ASN A 96 3.73 2.51 10.85
CA ASN A 96 2.83 1.88 11.79
C ASN A 96 1.68 2.85 12.09
N LEU A 97 0.74 2.48 12.98
CA LEU A 97 -0.43 3.30 13.26
C LEU A 97 -0.06 4.62 13.96
N MET A 98 0.68 4.57 15.08
CA MET A 98 0.93 5.74 15.91
C MET A 98 2.29 5.65 16.60
N LEU A 99 3.03 6.75 16.54
CA LEU A 99 4.23 6.99 17.34
C LEU A 99 4.09 8.35 18.04
N ASP A 100 5.01 8.67 18.95
CA ASP A 100 5.13 10.00 19.49
C ASP A 100 6.07 10.90 18.67
N ASN A 101 6.21 12.16 19.04
CA ASN A 101 7.09 13.10 18.36
C ASN A 101 8.58 12.75 18.51
N ASP A 102 8.95 11.90 19.47
CA ASP A 102 10.30 11.36 19.64
C ASP A 102 10.48 10.00 18.95
N ARG A 103 9.47 9.57 18.19
CA ARG A 103 9.44 8.32 17.42
C ARG A 103 9.34 7.06 18.28
N GLY A 104 8.88 7.22 19.50
CA GLY A 104 8.57 6.13 20.42
C GLY A 104 7.09 5.72 20.40
N PRO A 105 6.73 4.62 21.08
CA PRO A 105 7.65 3.68 21.71
C PRO A 105 8.33 2.78 20.67
N ASN A 106 9.61 2.51 20.86
CA ASN A 106 10.36 1.56 20.07
C ASN A 106 11.20 0.66 20.96
N ARG A 107 11.67 -0.46 20.42
CA ARG A 107 12.55 -1.40 21.12
C ARG A 107 13.95 -1.33 20.52
N GLU A 108 14.92 -1.82 21.26
CA GLU A 108 16.26 -2.07 20.71
C GLU A 108 16.15 -2.96 19.45
N GLY A 109 16.83 -2.55 18.39
CA GLY A 109 16.72 -3.19 17.07
C GLY A 109 15.48 -2.79 16.24
N GLY A 110 14.51 -2.06 16.82
CA GLY A 110 13.39 -1.49 16.09
C GLY A 110 13.75 -0.19 15.37
N CYS A 111 12.84 0.33 14.55
CA CYS A 111 13.04 1.56 13.80
C CYS A 111 13.07 2.78 14.74
N GLN A 112 14.24 3.42 14.85
CA GLN A 112 14.46 4.61 15.67
C GLN A 112 14.15 5.92 14.94
N THR A 113 13.89 5.85 13.64
CA THR A 113 13.74 7.00 12.74
C THR A 113 12.41 7.01 12.00
N CYS A 114 11.53 6.03 12.23
CA CYS A 114 10.21 5.94 11.64
C CYS A 114 9.25 7.00 12.21
N TYR A 115 8.30 7.43 11.37
CA TYR A 115 7.10 8.13 11.78
C TYR A 115 5.90 7.18 11.77
N GLY A 116 4.91 7.43 12.64
CA GLY A 116 3.61 6.77 12.55
C GLY A 116 2.78 7.30 11.38
N ALA A 117 1.70 6.63 11.03
CA ALA A 117 0.65 7.26 10.24
C ALA A 117 0.14 8.51 10.98
N VAL A 118 0.13 8.43 12.30
CA VAL A 118 -0.16 9.54 13.22
C VAL A 118 0.97 9.66 14.22
N ASP A 119 1.48 10.88 14.43
CA ASP A 119 2.38 11.18 15.54
C ASP A 119 1.64 12.02 16.59
N ILE A 120 1.73 11.60 17.85
CA ILE A 120 1.15 12.33 18.98
C ILE A 120 2.24 13.06 19.76
N ASN A 121 1.97 14.29 20.15
CA ASN A 121 2.89 15.04 21.02
C ASN A 121 2.89 14.45 22.44
N ASN A 122 4.02 13.92 22.88
CA ASN A 122 4.18 13.28 24.18
C ASN A 122 4.26 14.27 25.36
N SER A 123 4.30 15.59 25.09
CA SER A 123 4.26 16.61 26.14
C SER A 123 2.83 16.98 26.53
N ASP A 124 1.87 16.91 25.60
CA ASP A 124 0.49 17.31 25.86
C ASP A 124 -0.54 16.18 25.59
N TYR A 125 -0.15 15.13 24.89
CA TYR A 125 -0.99 14.01 24.47
C TYR A 125 -2.29 14.43 23.75
N LYS A 126 -2.29 15.58 23.10
CA LYS A 126 -3.44 16.19 22.41
C LYS A 126 -3.10 16.62 20.99
N THR A 127 -1.92 17.18 20.80
CA THR A 127 -1.48 17.61 19.47
C THR A 127 -1.15 16.39 18.61
N ILE A 128 -1.80 16.30 17.46
CA ILE A 128 -1.69 15.17 16.55
C ILE A 128 -1.19 15.67 15.18
N ILE A 129 -0.16 15.03 14.66
CA ILE A 129 0.34 15.21 13.31
C ILE A 129 -0.10 13.98 12.49
N ARG A 130 -0.72 14.22 11.34
CA ARG A 130 -1.08 13.17 10.37
C ARG A 130 -0.07 13.17 9.25
N ASN A 131 0.58 12.04 9.03
CA ASN A 131 1.57 11.84 7.97
C ASN A 131 0.92 11.22 6.71
N SER A 132 1.67 11.06 5.62
CA SER A 132 1.17 10.55 4.34
C SER A 132 0.43 9.21 4.47
N HIS A 133 0.94 8.31 5.30
CA HIS A 133 0.32 7.00 5.54
C HIS A 133 -1.10 7.09 6.12
N TYR A 134 -1.38 8.08 6.98
CA TYR A 134 -2.75 8.34 7.41
C TYR A 134 -3.65 8.70 6.22
N TYR A 135 -3.17 9.58 5.35
CA TYR A 135 -3.98 10.09 4.25
C TYR A 135 -4.20 9.06 3.15
N ILE A 136 -3.20 8.24 2.80
CA ILE A 136 -3.40 7.20 1.78
C ILE A 136 -4.44 6.16 2.21
N ILE A 137 -4.41 5.76 3.49
CA ILE A 137 -5.43 4.86 4.03
C ILE A 137 -6.80 5.55 4.08
N ALA A 138 -6.85 6.83 4.50
CA ALA A 138 -8.09 7.59 4.56
C ALA A 138 -8.73 7.78 3.17
N HIS A 139 -7.94 8.05 2.12
CA HIS A 139 -8.45 8.17 0.74
C HIS A 139 -9.14 6.89 0.27
N LEU A 140 -8.59 5.73 0.60
CA LEU A 140 -9.21 4.44 0.28
C LEU A 140 -10.40 4.15 1.19
N SER A 141 -10.19 4.13 2.51
CA SER A 141 -11.17 3.65 3.48
C SER A 141 -12.41 4.53 3.62
N SER A 142 -12.34 5.80 3.18
CA SER A 142 -13.51 6.69 3.18
C SER A 142 -14.56 6.32 2.14
N VAL A 143 -14.19 5.66 1.06
CA VAL A 143 -15.07 5.36 -0.08
C VAL A 143 -15.13 3.89 -0.46
N VAL A 144 -14.07 3.13 -0.20
CA VAL A 144 -13.99 1.69 -0.48
C VAL A 144 -14.40 0.91 0.76
N LYS A 145 -15.52 0.18 0.68
CA LYS A 145 -16.08 -0.56 1.81
C LYS A 145 -15.50 -1.97 1.90
N PRO A 146 -15.51 -2.59 3.09
CA PRO A 146 -15.15 -3.99 3.21
C PRO A 146 -15.98 -4.87 2.27
N GLY A 147 -15.32 -5.76 1.53
CA GLY A 147 -15.96 -6.61 0.52
C GLY A 147 -16.17 -5.96 -0.85
N ALA A 148 -15.73 -4.70 -1.04
CA ALA A 148 -15.75 -4.07 -2.35
C ALA A 148 -14.90 -4.86 -3.36
N VAL A 149 -15.35 -4.91 -4.61
CA VAL A 149 -14.65 -5.57 -5.70
C VAL A 149 -14.04 -4.50 -6.61
N ARG A 150 -12.74 -4.60 -6.87
CA ARG A 150 -12.08 -3.74 -7.85
C ARG A 150 -12.60 -4.06 -9.25
N ILE A 151 -13.07 -3.05 -9.95
CA ILE A 151 -13.56 -3.16 -11.33
C ILE A 151 -12.55 -2.57 -12.32
N ALA A 152 -12.62 -3.02 -13.57
CA ALA A 152 -11.77 -2.51 -14.62
C ALA A 152 -12.06 -1.03 -14.91
N THR A 153 -11.00 -0.25 -15.09
CA THR A 153 -11.07 1.13 -15.58
C THR A 153 -10.58 1.14 -17.02
N THR A 154 -11.51 1.18 -17.97
CA THR A 154 -11.20 1.24 -19.40
C THR A 154 -11.59 2.59 -20.00
N GLY A 155 -11.02 2.94 -21.15
CA GLY A 155 -11.29 4.21 -21.83
C GLY A 155 -10.57 5.41 -21.22
N TYR A 156 -9.72 5.19 -20.25
CA TYR A 156 -8.94 6.18 -19.54
C TYR A 156 -7.49 6.13 -20.07
N THR A 157 -7.07 7.16 -20.73
CA THR A 157 -5.78 7.19 -21.46
C THR A 157 -4.90 8.38 -21.12
N ASP A 158 -5.21 9.12 -20.03
CA ASP A 158 -4.41 10.30 -19.70
C ASP A 158 -3.16 9.90 -18.92
N ASN A 159 -1.99 10.16 -19.50
CA ASN A 159 -0.72 10.02 -18.81
C ASN A 159 -0.68 10.94 -17.59
N GLY A 160 -0.25 10.41 -16.44
CA GLY A 160 -0.12 11.14 -15.17
C GLY A 160 -1.38 11.20 -14.33
N ILE A 161 -2.41 10.41 -14.65
CA ILE A 161 -3.48 10.08 -13.71
C ILE A 161 -3.46 8.58 -13.46
N THR A 162 -3.52 8.18 -12.19
CA THR A 162 -3.70 6.80 -11.77
C THR A 162 -5.05 6.69 -11.07
N CYS A 163 -5.81 5.65 -11.42
CA CYS A 163 -7.15 5.42 -10.90
C CYS A 163 -7.30 3.97 -10.45
N SER A 164 -8.08 3.77 -9.39
CA SER A 164 -8.70 2.50 -9.04
C SER A 164 -10.19 2.71 -8.85
N ALA A 165 -11.00 1.82 -9.39
CA ALA A 165 -12.45 1.85 -9.27
C ALA A 165 -12.98 0.58 -8.61
N PHE A 166 -14.04 0.71 -7.84
CA PHE A 166 -14.60 -0.36 -7.04
C PHE A 166 -16.13 -0.35 -7.09
N GLU A 167 -16.72 -1.52 -7.04
CA GLU A 167 -18.11 -1.74 -6.72
C GLU A 167 -18.20 -2.17 -5.26
N ASN A 168 -18.86 -1.36 -4.44
CA ASN A 168 -19.11 -1.65 -3.03
C ASN A 168 -20.25 -2.66 -2.87
N THR A 169 -20.29 -3.32 -1.73
CA THR A 169 -21.31 -4.34 -1.40
C THR A 169 -22.75 -3.80 -1.35
N ASP A 170 -22.91 -2.48 -1.23
CA ASP A 170 -24.21 -1.81 -1.28
C ASP A 170 -24.60 -1.32 -2.67
N GLY A 171 -23.85 -1.69 -3.71
CA GLY A 171 -24.09 -1.31 -5.11
C GLY A 171 -23.60 0.10 -5.47
N THR A 172 -22.95 0.84 -4.55
CA THR A 172 -22.34 2.12 -4.88
C THR A 172 -20.98 1.91 -5.55
N TYR A 173 -20.58 2.85 -6.41
CA TYR A 173 -19.27 2.85 -7.04
C TYR A 173 -18.35 3.85 -6.35
N ALA A 174 -17.10 3.45 -6.14
CA ALA A 174 -16.05 4.30 -5.58
C ALA A 174 -14.91 4.45 -6.59
N PHE A 175 -14.39 5.68 -6.67
CA PHE A 175 -13.23 6.00 -7.51
C PHE A 175 -12.19 6.69 -6.65
N VAL A 176 -10.96 6.18 -6.71
CA VAL A 176 -9.80 6.82 -6.08
C VAL A 176 -8.81 7.15 -7.17
N LEU A 177 -8.49 8.44 -7.30
CA LEU A 177 -7.66 8.96 -8.38
C LEU A 177 -6.55 9.85 -7.83
N ILE A 178 -5.41 9.82 -8.50
CA ILE A 178 -4.35 10.80 -8.32
C ILE A 178 -4.01 11.46 -9.65
N ASN A 179 -3.69 12.74 -9.60
CA ASN A 179 -3.23 13.51 -10.75
C ASN A 179 -1.78 13.93 -10.53
N ASN A 180 -0.86 13.24 -11.19
CA ASN A 180 0.57 13.54 -11.16
C ASN A 180 0.99 14.64 -12.16
N ASN A 181 0.02 15.31 -12.81
CA ASN A 181 0.32 16.41 -13.70
C ASN A 181 0.38 17.73 -12.92
N GLU A 182 1.18 18.67 -13.41
CA GLU A 182 1.23 20.04 -12.89
C GLU A 182 -0.05 20.84 -13.14
N LYS A 183 -0.88 20.39 -14.08
CA LYS A 183 -2.13 21.07 -14.48
C LYS A 183 -3.35 20.26 -14.03
N SER A 184 -4.39 20.98 -13.68
CA SER A 184 -5.71 20.37 -13.44
C SER A 184 -6.20 19.62 -14.67
N LYS A 185 -6.81 18.47 -14.45
CA LYS A 185 -7.44 17.66 -15.48
C LYS A 185 -8.94 17.58 -15.20
N LYS A 186 -9.73 17.62 -16.28
CA LYS A 186 -11.16 17.33 -16.21
C LYS A 186 -11.35 15.83 -16.49
N ILE A 187 -12.01 15.16 -15.58
CA ILE A 187 -12.34 13.74 -15.65
C ILE A 187 -13.80 13.58 -16.05
#